data_e4474999034cd4b1dbd2cd6d324b6a2a
#
_entry.id   e4474999034cd4b1dbd2cd6d324b6a2a
#
_cell.length_a   1.000
_cell.length_b   1.000
_cell.length_c   1.000
_cell.angle_alpha   90.00
_cell.angle_beta   90.00
_cell.angle_gamma   90.00
#
_symmetry.space_group_name_H-M   'P 1'
#
loop_
_entity.id
_entity.type
_entity.pdbx_description
1 polymer ?
#
loop_
_entity_poly.entity_id
_entity_poly.type
_entity_poly.pdbx_seq_one_letter_code
_entity_poly.pdbx_strand_id
1 'polypeptide(L)'
;LHSFPTRRSSDLFCFEKNFYICTNDCASFTIQFALILNTHYMDTKKKIVVIGSSNTDMVIKSDRLPKPGETILGGNFLMNHGGKGANQAVAAARLGGDVTFICKIGNDIFGNETLEMFHKEKIDTTYVGITPQEPSGVALINVDKKGENCIVVASGANGTLSIDDIQHAEPAIKQASIVIMQLETPIESVTYAAKMAKKDGITVILNPAPAPTQQLPDELLANVDILIPNVTEAEIISGMHITDDESAKEAIRYISSKGIKTVIITMGAKGALAYENNEFIHIPAFKVEAVDTTAAGDTFCGGLCVALSEGKNLKDAIIFASKASSISVTRMGAQVSI
;
A
#
# COMPACT_ATOMS: atom_id res chain seq x y z
N LEU A 1 56.81 11.04 47.93
CA LEU A 1 55.53 11.51 48.39
C LEU A 1 55.15 12.73 47.55
N HIS A 2 54.48 12.52 46.41
CA HIS A 2 53.94 13.57 45.61
C HIS A 2 52.41 13.53 45.80
N SER A 3 51.86 14.62 46.38
CA SER A 3 50.47 14.92 46.55
C SER A 3 49.83 15.26 45.18
N PHE A 4 48.81 14.52 44.78
CA PHE A 4 47.95 14.89 43.67
C PHE A 4 46.96 16.01 44.12
N PRO A 5 46.73 17.02 43.28
CA PRO A 5 45.73 18.03 43.57
C PRO A 5 44.36 17.47 43.30
N THR A 6 43.47 17.57 44.28
CA THR A 6 42.03 17.32 44.16
C THR A 6 41.40 18.31 43.16
N ARG A 7 41.00 17.86 42.02
CA ARG A 7 40.16 18.65 41.08
C ARG A 7 38.76 18.86 41.70
N ARG A 8 38.36 20.10 41.84
CA ARG A 8 36.98 20.47 42.20
C ARG A 8 36.07 20.13 41.04
N SER A 9 34.93 19.56 41.33
CA SER A 9 33.87 19.18 40.42
C SER A 9 33.13 20.40 39.83
N SER A 10 33.71 20.97 38.79
CA SER A 10 33.05 21.93 37.92
C SER A 10 33.57 21.80 36.50
N ASP A 11 33.47 20.56 35.95
CA ASP A 11 33.84 20.35 34.55
C ASP A 11 32.60 20.55 33.67
N LEU A 12 32.70 21.56 32.81
CA LEU A 12 31.76 21.81 31.74
C LEU A 12 31.82 20.70 30.71
N PHE A 13 30.69 20.11 30.40
CA PHE A 13 30.53 19.26 29.20
C PHE A 13 29.95 20.08 28.07
N CYS A 14 30.71 20.20 26.99
CA CYS A 14 30.30 20.86 25.76
C CYS A 14 29.83 19.80 24.76
N PHE A 15 28.54 19.81 24.34
CA PHE A 15 28.06 19.08 23.19
C PHE A 15 27.96 20.01 21.98
N GLU A 16 28.23 19.53 20.80
CA GLU A 16 28.42 20.27 19.53
C GLU A 16 27.28 21.18 19.06
N LYS A 17 26.34 21.56 19.92
CA LYS A 17 25.32 22.58 19.65
C LYS A 17 25.10 23.51 20.86
N ASN A 18 26.10 24.28 21.25
CA ASN A 18 25.99 25.46 22.11
C ASN A 18 24.98 25.42 23.27
N PHE A 19 24.89 24.34 24.03
CA PHE A 19 24.12 24.29 25.27
C PHE A 19 25.07 24.03 26.45
N TYR A 20 25.08 24.95 27.42
CA TYR A 20 25.81 24.81 28.69
C TYR A 20 24.82 24.41 29.77
N ILE A 21 25.03 23.28 30.40
CA ILE A 21 24.23 22.81 31.53
C ILE A 21 25.11 22.69 32.75
N CYS A 22 24.79 23.43 33.81
CA CYS A 22 25.47 23.36 35.11
C CYS A 22 24.47 22.76 36.11
N THR A 23 24.68 21.52 36.57
CA THR A 23 23.85 20.89 37.60
C THR A 23 24.69 20.13 38.63
N ASN A 24 24.25 20.20 39.90
CA ASN A 24 24.85 19.45 41.01
C ASN A 24 24.29 18.02 41.18
N ASP A 25 23.37 17.59 40.27
CA ASP A 25 22.69 16.28 40.40
C ASP A 25 22.68 15.54 39.04
N CYS A 26 23.82 14.94 38.71
CA CYS A 26 24.01 14.25 37.42
C CYS A 26 23.16 12.98 37.27
N ALA A 27 22.71 12.33 38.36
CA ALA A 27 21.98 11.07 38.23
C ALA A 27 20.51 11.23 37.85
N SER A 28 19.83 12.22 38.43
CA SER A 28 18.42 12.49 38.12
C SER A 28 18.25 13.09 36.74
N PHE A 29 19.22 13.88 36.28
CA PHE A 29 19.20 14.50 34.96
C PHE A 29 19.47 13.48 33.84
N THR A 30 20.35 12.51 34.06
CA THR A 30 20.65 11.45 33.09
C THR A 30 19.45 10.55 32.86
N ILE A 31 18.70 10.23 33.94
CA ILE A 31 17.46 9.45 33.85
C ILE A 31 16.34 10.23 33.15
N GLN A 32 16.20 11.52 33.45
CA GLN A 32 15.18 12.35 32.86
C GLN A 32 15.49 12.69 31.39
N PHE A 33 16.76 12.84 31.02
CA PHE A 33 17.20 13.02 29.64
C PHE A 33 17.11 11.72 28.82
N ALA A 34 17.44 10.58 29.44
CA ALA A 34 17.20 9.27 28.83
C ALA A 34 15.70 8.94 28.66
N LEU A 35 14.87 9.38 29.59
CA LEU A 35 13.40 9.30 29.46
C LEU A 35 12.87 10.24 28.37
N ILE A 36 13.37 11.48 28.30
CA ILE A 36 13.01 12.44 27.25
C ILE A 36 13.53 11.99 25.88
N LEU A 37 14.76 11.46 25.78
CA LEU A 37 15.28 10.85 24.55
C LEU A 37 14.52 9.58 24.19
N ASN A 38 14.16 8.72 25.15
CA ASN A 38 13.31 7.56 24.90
C ASN A 38 11.87 7.91 24.54
N THR A 39 11.32 9.01 25.04
CA THR A 39 10.00 9.50 24.63
C THR A 39 10.04 10.24 23.28
N HIS A 40 11.20 10.78 22.85
CA HIS A 40 11.39 11.32 21.50
C HIS A 40 11.87 10.27 20.48
N TYR A 41 12.36 9.13 20.95
CA TYR A 41 12.68 7.94 20.15
C TYR A 41 11.66 6.82 20.31
N MET A 42 10.48 7.14 20.81
CA MET A 42 9.30 6.35 20.48
C MET A 42 9.14 6.54 18.98
N ASP A 43 9.63 5.56 18.25
CA ASP A 43 9.35 5.34 16.85
C ASP A 43 7.82 5.37 16.68
N THR A 44 7.30 6.57 16.50
CA THR A 44 5.90 6.73 16.14
C THR A 44 5.81 6.27 14.70
N LYS A 45 5.76 4.93 14.52
CA LYS A 45 5.40 4.35 13.24
C LYS A 45 4.17 5.08 12.78
N LYS A 46 4.32 5.85 11.72
CA LYS A 46 3.21 6.62 11.19
C LYS A 46 2.20 5.65 10.65
N LYS A 47 0.97 5.73 11.13
CA LYS A 47 -0.10 4.82 10.75
C LYS A 47 -0.40 4.88 9.25
N ILE A 48 -0.59 3.72 8.65
CA ILE A 48 -1.03 3.55 7.27
C ILE A 48 -2.45 3.01 7.32
N VAL A 49 -3.38 3.71 6.70
CA VAL A 49 -4.75 3.22 6.52
C VAL A 49 -4.88 2.71 5.09
N VAL A 50 -5.28 1.46 4.94
CA VAL A 50 -5.66 0.87 3.66
C VAL A 50 -7.18 0.80 3.60
N ILE A 51 -7.80 1.31 2.54
CA ILE A 51 -9.24 1.22 2.29
C ILE A 51 -9.43 0.46 1.00
N GLY A 52 -10.08 -0.70 1.02
CA GLY A 52 -10.19 -1.49 -0.20
C GLY A 52 -10.85 -2.85 -0.02
N SER A 53 -10.66 -3.69 -1.01
CA SER A 53 -11.27 -5.00 -1.16
C SER A 53 -10.55 -6.11 -0.39
N SER A 54 -11.30 -7.14 -0.08
CA SER A 54 -10.80 -8.43 0.38
C SER A 54 -11.53 -9.55 -0.35
N ASN A 55 -10.80 -10.45 -1.00
CA ASN A 55 -11.36 -11.55 -1.78
C ASN A 55 -10.80 -12.89 -1.33
N THR A 56 -11.54 -13.95 -1.62
CA THR A 56 -10.99 -15.31 -1.69
C THR A 56 -10.74 -15.65 -3.15
N ASP A 57 -9.48 -15.89 -3.50
CA ASP A 57 -9.06 -16.25 -4.86
C ASP A 57 -9.14 -17.76 -5.03
N MET A 58 -10.05 -18.23 -5.88
CA MET A 58 -10.24 -19.64 -6.26
C MET A 58 -9.56 -19.88 -7.59
N VAL A 59 -8.38 -20.49 -7.56
CA VAL A 59 -7.52 -20.69 -8.73
C VAL A 59 -7.59 -22.14 -9.20
N ILE A 60 -7.92 -22.35 -10.47
CA ILE A 60 -7.81 -23.66 -11.13
C ILE A 60 -6.72 -23.56 -12.19
N LYS A 61 -5.68 -24.40 -12.07
CA LYS A 61 -4.64 -24.56 -13.09
C LYS A 61 -4.99 -25.76 -13.95
N SER A 62 -5.16 -25.53 -15.27
CA SER A 62 -5.51 -26.56 -16.25
C SER A 62 -4.57 -26.51 -17.45
N ASP A 63 -4.63 -27.52 -18.33
CA ASP A 63 -3.81 -27.53 -19.53
C ASP A 63 -4.11 -26.41 -20.52
N ARG A 64 -5.36 -25.97 -20.55
CA ARG A 64 -5.87 -24.86 -21.38
C ARG A 64 -7.14 -24.28 -20.77
N LEU A 65 -7.51 -23.09 -21.20
CA LEU A 65 -8.82 -22.51 -20.85
C LEU A 65 -9.94 -23.25 -21.59
N PRO A 66 -11.13 -23.49 -20.93
CA PRO A 66 -12.29 -24.06 -21.59
C PRO A 66 -12.90 -23.06 -22.59
N LYS A 67 -13.47 -23.59 -23.67
CA LYS A 67 -14.30 -22.80 -24.60
C LYS A 67 -15.72 -22.64 -24.04
N PRO A 68 -16.49 -21.66 -24.51
CA PRO A 68 -17.91 -21.54 -24.13
C PRO A 68 -18.67 -22.85 -24.37
N GLY A 69 -19.39 -23.34 -23.35
CA GLY A 69 -20.13 -24.60 -23.40
C GLY A 69 -19.29 -25.86 -23.19
N GLU A 70 -18.00 -25.74 -22.98
CA GLU A 70 -17.10 -26.89 -22.78
C GLU A 70 -16.89 -27.18 -21.30
N THR A 71 -16.83 -28.49 -20.96
CA THR A 71 -16.36 -28.95 -19.66
C THR A 71 -15.02 -29.67 -19.86
N ILE A 72 -13.98 -29.21 -19.18
CA ILE A 72 -12.69 -29.89 -19.13
C ILE A 72 -12.47 -30.51 -17.75
N LEU A 73 -11.85 -31.70 -17.71
CA LEU A 73 -11.52 -32.35 -16.46
C LEU A 73 -10.03 -32.24 -16.18
N GLY A 74 -9.69 -32.23 -14.91
CA GLY A 74 -8.33 -32.13 -14.43
C GLY A 74 -7.96 -30.73 -13.96
N GLY A 75 -6.77 -30.59 -13.47
CA GLY A 75 -6.24 -29.34 -12.92
C GLY A 75 -6.03 -29.40 -11.42
N ASN A 76 -5.23 -28.46 -10.94
CA ASN A 76 -4.98 -28.27 -9.51
C ASN A 76 -5.82 -27.08 -9.02
N PHE A 77 -6.60 -27.31 -7.97
CA PHE A 77 -7.34 -26.26 -7.28
C PHE A 77 -6.52 -25.69 -6.13
N LEU A 78 -6.45 -24.38 -6.06
CA LEU A 78 -5.81 -23.63 -4.98
C LEU A 78 -6.79 -22.56 -4.50
N MET A 79 -6.85 -22.35 -3.19
CA MET A 79 -7.62 -21.28 -2.59
C MET A 79 -6.67 -20.40 -1.79
N ASN A 80 -6.67 -19.10 -2.05
CA ASN A 80 -5.80 -18.14 -1.42
C ASN A 80 -6.59 -16.90 -1.00
N HIS A 81 -6.07 -16.19 -0.01
CA HIS A 81 -6.53 -14.84 0.26
C HIS A 81 -6.03 -13.90 -0.83
N GLY A 82 -6.88 -12.96 -1.24
CA GLY A 82 -6.63 -11.98 -2.29
C GLY A 82 -7.43 -10.70 -2.09
N GLY A 83 -7.63 -9.98 -3.17
CA GLY A 83 -8.19 -8.63 -3.17
C GLY A 83 -7.10 -7.57 -3.02
N LYS A 84 -7.14 -6.54 -3.87
CA LYS A 84 -6.07 -5.52 -3.95
C LYS A 84 -5.85 -4.81 -2.62
N GLY A 85 -6.94 -4.43 -1.93
CA GLY A 85 -6.84 -3.80 -0.61
C GLY A 85 -6.14 -4.70 0.40
N ALA A 86 -6.57 -5.96 0.51
CA ALA A 86 -5.98 -6.93 1.43
C ALA A 86 -4.51 -7.23 1.09
N ASN A 87 -4.18 -7.38 -0.20
CA ASN A 87 -2.80 -7.60 -0.65
C ASN A 87 -1.88 -6.42 -0.26
N GLN A 88 -2.34 -5.17 -0.47
CA GLN A 88 -1.57 -3.98 -0.11
C GLN A 88 -1.43 -3.82 1.40
N ALA A 89 -2.48 -4.15 2.17
CA ALA A 89 -2.44 -4.14 3.64
C ALA A 89 -1.44 -5.18 4.18
N VAL A 90 -1.48 -6.41 3.65
CA VAL A 90 -0.55 -7.49 4.03
C VAL A 90 0.88 -7.11 3.65
N ALA A 91 1.09 -6.57 2.43
CA ALA A 91 2.41 -6.12 2.01
C ALA A 91 2.98 -5.04 2.94
N ALA A 92 2.18 -4.03 3.28
CA ALA A 92 2.60 -2.98 4.19
C ALA A 92 2.90 -3.53 5.60
N ALA A 93 2.06 -4.41 6.14
CA ALA A 93 2.26 -5.01 7.46
C ALA A 93 3.52 -5.87 7.53
N ARG A 94 3.75 -6.75 6.55
CA ARG A 94 4.96 -7.60 6.47
C ARG A 94 6.25 -6.80 6.31
N LEU A 95 6.17 -5.64 5.66
CA LEU A 95 7.29 -4.71 5.53
C LEU A 95 7.47 -3.80 6.75
N GLY A 96 6.71 -4.02 7.82
CA GLY A 96 6.87 -3.39 9.12
C GLY A 96 5.99 -2.16 9.35
N GLY A 97 5.03 -1.86 8.47
CA GLY A 97 4.05 -0.79 8.64
C GLY A 97 3.10 -1.03 9.83
N ASP A 98 2.61 0.05 10.44
CA ASP A 98 1.47 0.05 11.37
C ASP A 98 0.19 0.25 10.55
N VAL A 99 -0.52 -0.85 10.27
CA VAL A 99 -1.60 -0.89 9.27
C VAL A 99 -2.96 -1.05 9.94
N THR A 100 -3.88 -0.14 9.64
CA THR A 100 -5.32 -0.30 9.87
C THR A 100 -5.99 -0.57 8.53
N PHE A 101 -6.81 -1.63 8.44
CA PHE A 101 -7.52 -1.99 7.22
C PHE A 101 -9.01 -1.71 7.35
N ILE A 102 -9.55 -0.93 6.41
CA ILE A 102 -10.96 -0.60 6.28
C ILE A 102 -11.50 -1.33 5.05
N CYS A 103 -12.30 -2.36 5.26
CA CYS A 103 -12.92 -3.15 4.21
C CYS A 103 -14.26 -3.70 4.69
N LYS A 104 -14.96 -4.44 3.82
CA LYS A 104 -16.20 -5.12 4.16
C LYS A 104 -16.15 -6.57 3.71
N ILE A 105 -16.50 -7.49 4.61
CA ILE A 105 -16.52 -8.94 4.37
C ILE A 105 -17.92 -9.50 4.68
N GLY A 106 -18.23 -10.66 4.12
CA GLY A 106 -19.47 -11.38 4.44
C GLY A 106 -19.39 -12.07 5.80
N ASN A 107 -20.56 -12.33 6.37
CA ASN A 107 -20.66 -13.21 7.55
C ASN A 107 -20.69 -14.68 7.11
N ASP A 108 -19.60 -15.14 6.53
CA ASP A 108 -19.46 -16.47 5.96
C ASP A 108 -18.08 -17.09 6.30
N ILE A 109 -17.82 -18.30 5.82
CA ILE A 109 -16.57 -19.02 6.09
C ILE A 109 -15.36 -18.23 5.57
N PHE A 110 -15.47 -17.60 4.37
CA PHE A 110 -14.38 -16.84 3.75
C PHE A 110 -14.06 -15.56 4.54
N GLY A 111 -15.10 -14.86 5.00
CA GLY A 111 -14.93 -13.68 5.84
C GLY A 111 -14.25 -14.00 7.17
N ASN A 112 -14.65 -15.09 7.83
CA ASN A 112 -14.05 -15.52 9.09
C ASN A 112 -12.56 -15.91 8.91
N GLU A 113 -12.23 -16.72 7.90
CA GLU A 113 -10.84 -17.12 7.60
C GLU A 113 -9.97 -15.91 7.25
N THR A 114 -10.53 -14.95 6.51
CA THR A 114 -9.85 -13.70 6.14
C THR A 114 -9.55 -12.85 7.38
N LEU A 115 -10.51 -12.73 8.30
CA LEU A 115 -10.32 -11.96 9.54
C LEU A 115 -9.22 -12.58 10.42
N GLU A 116 -9.21 -13.92 10.55
CA GLU A 116 -8.13 -14.63 11.25
C GLU A 116 -6.76 -14.40 10.59
N MET A 117 -6.71 -14.36 9.26
CA MET A 117 -5.48 -14.08 8.53
C MET A 117 -5.00 -12.66 8.83
N PHE A 118 -5.85 -11.62 8.80
CA PHE A 118 -5.46 -10.25 9.15
C PHE A 118 -4.91 -10.15 10.57
N HIS A 119 -5.50 -10.87 11.53
CA HIS A 119 -4.97 -10.91 12.90
C HIS A 119 -3.57 -11.54 12.97
N LYS A 120 -3.32 -12.61 12.20
CA LYS A 120 -1.98 -13.24 12.11
C LYS A 120 -0.94 -12.30 11.51
N GLU A 121 -1.34 -11.47 10.54
CA GLU A 121 -0.50 -10.43 9.92
C GLU A 121 -0.38 -9.16 10.79
N LYS A 122 -1.01 -9.13 11.97
CA LYS A 122 -1.02 -7.99 12.90
C LYS A 122 -1.59 -6.70 12.30
N ILE A 123 -2.53 -6.83 11.40
CA ILE A 123 -3.29 -5.73 10.83
C ILE A 123 -4.41 -5.36 11.81
N ASP A 124 -4.58 -4.06 12.09
CA ASP A 124 -5.70 -3.56 12.87
C ASP A 124 -7.00 -3.70 12.06
N THR A 125 -7.91 -4.53 12.56
CA THR A 125 -9.19 -4.88 11.94
C THR A 125 -10.39 -4.20 12.59
N THR A 126 -10.18 -3.21 13.43
CA THR A 126 -11.24 -2.49 14.18
C THR A 126 -12.35 -1.97 13.26
N TYR A 127 -11.99 -1.65 12.01
CA TYR A 127 -12.91 -1.09 11.01
C TYR A 127 -13.19 -2.03 9.85
N VAL A 128 -13.03 -3.34 10.05
CA VAL A 128 -13.51 -4.36 9.12
C VAL A 128 -15.00 -4.55 9.35
N GLY A 129 -15.82 -4.10 8.41
CA GLY A 129 -17.27 -4.29 8.44
C GLY A 129 -17.65 -5.74 8.10
N ILE A 130 -18.57 -6.31 8.86
CA ILE A 130 -19.12 -7.65 8.59
C ILE A 130 -20.58 -7.51 8.21
N THR A 131 -20.97 -7.99 7.03
CA THR A 131 -22.35 -7.92 6.54
C THR A 131 -22.96 -9.32 6.37
N PRO A 132 -24.19 -9.54 6.87
CA PRO A 132 -24.94 -10.78 6.59
C PRO A 132 -25.74 -10.73 5.28
N GLN A 133 -25.81 -9.57 4.60
CA GLN A 133 -26.63 -9.37 3.40
C GLN A 133 -25.91 -9.83 2.13
N GLU A 134 -24.58 -9.75 2.10
CA GLU A 134 -23.75 -10.11 0.94
C GLU A 134 -22.67 -11.09 1.35
N PRO A 135 -22.32 -12.07 0.51
CA PRO A 135 -21.18 -12.96 0.76
C PRO A 135 -19.86 -12.19 0.64
N SER A 136 -18.81 -12.74 1.17
CA SER A 136 -17.44 -12.24 0.97
C SER A 136 -17.08 -12.22 -0.53
N GLY A 137 -16.23 -11.30 -0.93
CA GLY A 137 -15.76 -11.21 -2.30
C GLY A 137 -14.99 -12.46 -2.74
N VAL A 138 -15.20 -12.90 -3.97
CA VAL A 138 -14.55 -14.07 -4.56
C VAL A 138 -14.03 -13.74 -5.95
N ALA A 139 -12.81 -14.20 -6.26
CA ALA A 139 -12.27 -14.21 -7.62
C ALA A 139 -12.16 -15.65 -8.12
N LEU A 140 -12.83 -15.96 -9.23
CA LEU A 140 -12.66 -17.23 -9.94
C LEU A 140 -11.59 -17.06 -11.02
N ILE A 141 -10.48 -17.79 -10.88
CA ILE A 141 -9.29 -17.62 -11.71
C ILE A 141 -8.96 -18.95 -12.39
N ASN A 142 -9.09 -19.00 -13.69
CA ASN A 142 -8.60 -20.12 -14.50
C ASN A 142 -7.25 -19.75 -15.10
N VAL A 143 -6.24 -20.60 -14.92
CA VAL A 143 -4.89 -20.39 -15.45
C VAL A 143 -4.51 -21.58 -16.30
N ASP A 144 -4.05 -21.35 -17.52
CA ASP A 144 -3.53 -22.42 -18.38
C ASP A 144 -2.04 -22.68 -18.16
N LYS A 145 -1.50 -23.73 -18.80
CA LYS A 145 -0.08 -24.08 -18.71
C LYS A 145 0.89 -23.07 -19.33
N LYS A 146 0.38 -22.08 -20.08
CA LYS A 146 1.19 -20.99 -20.63
C LYS A 146 1.17 -19.77 -19.71
N GLY A 147 0.38 -19.81 -18.63
CA GLY A 147 0.18 -18.68 -17.73
C GLY A 147 -0.91 -17.69 -18.17
N GLU A 148 -1.64 -18.01 -19.28
CA GLU A 148 -2.80 -17.21 -19.67
C GLU A 148 -3.92 -17.42 -18.66
N ASN A 149 -4.62 -16.33 -18.30
CA ASN A 149 -5.66 -16.40 -17.30
C ASN A 149 -7.00 -15.83 -17.79
N CYS A 150 -8.07 -16.27 -17.13
CA CYS A 150 -9.40 -15.71 -17.24
C CYS A 150 -9.94 -15.54 -15.83
N ILE A 151 -10.32 -14.31 -15.48
CA ILE A 151 -10.71 -13.95 -14.12
C ILE A 151 -12.12 -13.37 -14.14
N VAL A 152 -12.96 -13.85 -13.22
CA VAL A 152 -14.28 -13.27 -12.92
C VAL A 152 -14.32 -12.96 -11.43
N VAL A 153 -14.64 -11.72 -11.09
CA VAL A 153 -14.74 -11.27 -9.69
C VAL A 153 -16.21 -11.05 -9.34
N ALA A 154 -16.65 -11.71 -8.28
CA ALA A 154 -17.88 -11.39 -7.58
C ALA A 154 -17.53 -10.47 -6.39
N SER A 155 -17.88 -9.20 -6.49
CA SER A 155 -17.49 -8.19 -5.47
C SER A 155 -18.06 -8.51 -4.09
N GLY A 156 -19.30 -9.06 -4.02
CA GLY A 156 -19.96 -9.38 -2.75
C GLY A 156 -19.94 -8.19 -1.80
N ALA A 157 -19.54 -8.43 -0.56
CA ALA A 157 -19.45 -7.42 0.49
C ALA A 157 -18.55 -6.23 0.13
N ASN A 158 -17.51 -6.40 -0.69
CA ASN A 158 -16.68 -5.27 -1.14
C ASN A 158 -17.52 -4.19 -1.83
N GLY A 159 -18.51 -4.60 -2.64
CA GLY A 159 -19.40 -3.69 -3.33
C GLY A 159 -20.37 -2.92 -2.43
N THR A 160 -20.41 -3.26 -1.14
CA THR A 160 -21.27 -2.60 -0.14
C THR A 160 -20.49 -1.75 0.86
N LEU A 161 -19.19 -1.58 0.69
CA LEU A 161 -18.41 -0.65 1.52
C LEU A 161 -18.94 0.77 1.30
N SER A 162 -19.63 1.31 2.30
CA SER A 162 -20.41 2.54 2.20
C SER A 162 -19.68 3.77 2.73
N ILE A 163 -20.23 4.95 2.45
CA ILE A 163 -19.77 6.20 3.06
C ILE A 163 -19.91 6.16 4.57
N ASP A 164 -20.96 5.51 5.11
CA ASP A 164 -21.14 5.38 6.56
C ASP A 164 -20.03 4.53 7.19
N ASP A 165 -19.56 3.46 6.50
CA ASP A 165 -18.42 2.67 6.96
C ASP A 165 -17.14 3.53 7.02
N ILE A 166 -16.92 4.41 6.03
CA ILE A 166 -15.80 5.35 6.01
C ILE A 166 -15.92 6.40 7.14
N GLN A 167 -17.12 6.93 7.38
CA GLN A 167 -17.36 7.86 8.48
C GLN A 167 -17.10 7.21 9.84
N HIS A 168 -17.52 5.95 10.01
CA HIS A 168 -17.24 5.19 11.22
C HIS A 168 -15.72 5.05 11.47
N ALA A 169 -14.93 4.94 10.40
CA ALA A 169 -13.48 4.81 10.45
C ALA A 169 -12.74 6.18 10.49
N GLU A 170 -13.44 7.31 10.52
CA GLU A 170 -12.83 8.65 10.59
C GLU A 170 -11.73 8.79 11.66
N PRO A 171 -11.87 8.23 12.89
CA PRO A 171 -10.81 8.32 13.91
C PRO A 171 -9.48 7.68 13.48
N ALA A 172 -9.52 6.56 12.74
CA ALA A 172 -8.31 5.93 12.21
C ALA A 172 -7.73 6.73 11.05
N ILE A 173 -8.57 7.20 10.13
CA ILE A 173 -8.16 8.04 9.01
C ILE A 173 -7.43 9.28 9.53
N LYS A 174 -7.99 9.99 10.50
CA LYS A 174 -7.38 11.20 11.08
C LYS A 174 -6.02 10.98 11.76
N GLN A 175 -5.74 9.78 12.22
CA GLN A 175 -4.47 9.42 12.84
C GLN A 175 -3.43 8.91 11.82
N ALA A 176 -3.84 8.68 10.57
CA ALA A 176 -2.97 8.17 9.53
C ALA A 176 -2.00 9.24 9.02
N SER A 177 -0.84 8.81 8.59
CA SER A 177 0.06 9.63 7.76
C SER A 177 -0.22 9.43 6.28
N ILE A 178 -0.73 8.24 5.94
CA ILE A 178 -1.03 7.81 4.58
C ILE A 178 -2.36 7.06 4.55
N VAL A 179 -3.19 7.38 3.58
CA VAL A 179 -4.36 6.59 3.18
C VAL A 179 -4.12 6.08 1.75
N ILE A 180 -4.19 4.77 1.56
CA ILE A 180 -4.09 4.15 0.23
C ILE A 180 -5.39 3.44 -0.13
N MET A 181 -5.81 3.59 -1.38
CA MET A 181 -7.06 3.04 -1.92
C MET A 181 -6.87 2.44 -3.31
N GLN A 182 -7.82 1.59 -3.72
CA GLN A 182 -7.90 0.98 -5.05
C GLN A 182 -9.34 1.13 -5.56
N LEU A 183 -9.68 0.48 -6.70
CA LEU A 183 -10.99 0.65 -7.36
C LEU A 183 -11.82 -0.66 -7.36
N GLU A 184 -11.61 -1.56 -6.40
CA GLU A 184 -12.45 -2.76 -6.19
C GLU A 184 -13.59 -2.54 -5.19
N THR A 185 -13.79 -1.31 -4.74
CA THR A 185 -14.87 -0.88 -3.84
C THR A 185 -15.62 0.29 -4.46
N PRO A 186 -16.81 0.66 -3.96
CA PRO A 186 -17.61 1.73 -4.57
C PRO A 186 -16.83 3.04 -4.70
N ILE A 187 -16.86 3.62 -5.89
CA ILE A 187 -16.10 4.84 -6.22
C ILE A 187 -16.52 6.04 -5.37
N GLU A 188 -17.78 6.07 -4.93
CA GLU A 188 -18.32 7.10 -4.05
C GLU A 188 -17.64 7.05 -2.67
N SER A 189 -17.43 5.85 -2.14
CA SER A 189 -16.74 5.63 -0.86
C SER A 189 -15.25 5.98 -0.96
N VAL A 190 -14.59 5.60 -2.06
CA VAL A 190 -13.20 5.98 -2.36
C VAL A 190 -13.06 7.51 -2.46
N THR A 191 -13.97 8.17 -3.20
CA THR A 191 -13.98 9.63 -3.36
C THR A 191 -14.18 10.33 -2.02
N TYR A 192 -15.13 9.84 -1.22
CA TYR A 192 -15.41 10.40 0.10
C TYR A 192 -14.21 10.26 1.05
N ALA A 193 -13.58 9.09 1.08
CA ALA A 193 -12.39 8.83 1.89
C ALA A 193 -11.21 9.71 1.48
N ALA A 194 -10.96 9.87 0.16
CA ALA A 194 -9.93 10.74 -0.36
C ALA A 194 -10.14 12.19 0.10
N LYS A 195 -11.36 12.70 -0.01
CA LYS A 195 -11.72 14.06 0.42
C LYS A 195 -11.55 14.26 1.93
N MET A 196 -11.96 13.27 2.74
CA MET A 196 -11.80 13.30 4.19
C MET A 196 -10.32 13.34 4.58
N ALA A 197 -9.51 12.43 4.05
CA ALA A 197 -8.09 12.36 4.34
C ALA A 197 -7.36 13.65 3.90
N LYS A 198 -7.66 14.13 2.70
CA LYS A 198 -7.07 15.36 2.17
C LYS A 198 -7.34 16.58 3.00
N LYS A 199 -8.58 16.73 3.52
CA LYS A 199 -8.98 17.81 4.40
C LYS A 199 -8.13 17.90 5.67
N ASP A 200 -7.73 16.75 6.20
CA ASP A 200 -6.93 16.63 7.42
C ASP A 200 -5.41 16.63 7.13
N GLY A 201 -5.00 16.90 5.89
CA GLY A 201 -3.58 17.02 5.49
C GLY A 201 -2.85 15.69 5.37
N ILE A 202 -3.60 14.58 5.27
CA ILE A 202 -3.07 13.21 5.16
C ILE A 202 -2.70 12.95 3.71
N THR A 203 -1.60 12.24 3.47
CA THR A 203 -1.18 11.85 2.12
C THR A 203 -2.14 10.80 1.55
N VAL A 204 -2.78 11.13 0.44
CA VAL A 204 -3.73 10.26 -0.26
C VAL A 204 -3.05 9.60 -1.45
N ILE A 205 -3.01 8.27 -1.45
CA ILE A 205 -2.47 7.44 -2.52
C ILE A 205 -3.61 6.66 -3.17
N LEU A 206 -3.69 6.70 -4.50
CA LEU A 206 -4.62 5.89 -5.27
C LEU A 206 -3.85 4.98 -6.23
N ASN A 207 -4.06 3.68 -6.11
CA ASN A 207 -3.73 2.71 -7.14
C ASN A 207 -5.00 2.45 -7.95
N PRO A 208 -5.12 2.96 -9.20
CA PRO A 208 -6.36 2.95 -9.96
C PRO A 208 -6.63 1.57 -10.61
N ALA A 209 -6.49 0.53 -9.81
CA ALA A 209 -6.63 -0.87 -10.19
C ALA A 209 -7.90 -1.50 -9.55
N PRO A 210 -8.67 -2.34 -10.28
CA PRO A 210 -8.50 -2.64 -11.70
C PRO A 210 -8.70 -1.42 -12.58
N ALA A 211 -8.21 -1.51 -13.83
CA ALA A 211 -8.32 -0.43 -14.79
C ALA A 211 -9.76 0.11 -14.87
N PRO A 212 -9.98 1.42 -14.71
CA PRO A 212 -11.31 1.97 -14.67
C PRO A 212 -12.03 1.80 -16.01
N THR A 213 -13.30 1.41 -15.97
CA THR A 213 -14.14 1.28 -17.16
C THR A 213 -14.74 2.62 -17.62
N GLN A 214 -14.65 3.64 -16.77
CA GLN A 214 -15.15 5.00 -17.00
C GLN A 214 -14.09 6.00 -16.56
N GLN A 215 -14.24 7.25 -17.00
CA GLN A 215 -13.38 8.34 -16.52
C GLN A 215 -13.52 8.49 -15.00
N LEU A 216 -12.40 8.59 -14.31
CA LEU A 216 -12.40 8.83 -12.87
C LEU A 216 -12.99 10.21 -12.54
N PRO A 217 -13.77 10.32 -11.45
CA PRO A 217 -14.36 11.60 -11.05
C PRO A 217 -13.27 12.66 -10.80
N ASP A 218 -13.46 13.86 -11.33
CA ASP A 218 -12.53 14.97 -11.09
C ASP A 218 -12.41 15.30 -9.59
N GLU A 219 -13.50 15.11 -8.82
CA GLU A 219 -13.48 15.26 -7.36
C GLU A 219 -12.53 14.25 -6.69
N LEU A 220 -12.46 13.01 -7.17
CA LEU A 220 -11.51 12.02 -6.67
C LEU A 220 -10.08 12.46 -6.99
N LEU A 221 -9.80 12.78 -8.26
CA LEU A 221 -8.46 13.13 -8.73
C LEU A 221 -7.90 14.38 -8.01
N ALA A 222 -8.75 15.38 -7.75
CA ALA A 222 -8.37 16.60 -7.01
C ALA A 222 -7.98 16.33 -5.55
N ASN A 223 -8.35 15.18 -4.98
CA ASN A 223 -8.04 14.79 -3.61
C ASN A 223 -6.96 13.70 -3.51
N VAL A 224 -6.32 13.33 -4.63
CA VAL A 224 -5.21 12.37 -4.66
C VAL A 224 -3.87 13.10 -4.74
N ASP A 225 -2.94 12.75 -3.86
CA ASP A 225 -1.56 13.28 -3.90
C ASP A 225 -0.66 12.43 -4.81
N ILE A 226 -0.78 11.11 -4.72
CA ILE A 226 0.05 10.16 -5.47
C ILE A 226 -0.85 9.18 -6.20
N LEU A 227 -0.72 9.09 -7.53
CA LEU A 227 -1.41 8.11 -8.35
C LEU A 227 -0.40 7.06 -8.85
N ILE A 228 -0.74 5.77 -8.70
CA ILE A 228 0.15 4.65 -9.04
C ILE A 228 -0.55 3.73 -10.04
N PRO A 229 -0.66 4.10 -11.31
CA PRO A 229 -1.16 3.23 -12.36
C PRO A 229 -0.06 2.28 -12.87
N ASN A 230 -0.45 1.14 -13.43
CA ASN A 230 0.37 0.42 -14.40
C ASN A 230 0.22 1.06 -15.80
N VAL A 231 0.92 0.51 -16.81
CA VAL A 231 0.87 1.05 -18.18
C VAL A 231 -0.55 1.07 -18.72
N THR A 232 -1.30 -0.03 -18.61
CA THR A 232 -2.67 -0.14 -19.12
C THR A 232 -3.62 0.84 -18.42
N GLU A 233 -3.50 0.98 -17.11
CA GLU A 233 -4.29 1.94 -16.33
C GLU A 233 -3.96 3.37 -16.72
N ALA A 234 -2.67 3.67 -16.92
CA ALA A 234 -2.22 5.00 -17.38
C ALA A 234 -2.74 5.32 -18.79
N GLU A 235 -2.74 4.35 -19.71
CA GLU A 235 -3.33 4.50 -21.05
C GLU A 235 -4.82 4.84 -20.99
N ILE A 236 -5.57 4.12 -20.17
CA ILE A 236 -7.02 4.35 -20.00
C ILE A 236 -7.30 5.73 -19.40
N ILE A 237 -6.57 6.11 -18.34
CA ILE A 237 -6.78 7.39 -17.66
C ILE A 237 -6.35 8.58 -18.53
N SER A 238 -5.27 8.43 -19.31
CA SER A 238 -4.76 9.50 -20.17
C SER A 238 -5.42 9.56 -21.54
N GLY A 239 -5.99 8.44 -22.00
CA GLY A 239 -6.43 8.26 -23.39
C GLY A 239 -5.29 8.17 -24.40
N MET A 240 -4.05 7.96 -23.95
CA MET A 240 -2.83 7.91 -24.76
C MET A 240 -2.27 6.49 -24.79
N HIS A 241 -1.74 6.06 -25.94
CA HIS A 241 -1.06 4.77 -26.05
C HIS A 241 0.41 4.90 -25.65
N ILE A 242 0.89 4.02 -24.76
CA ILE A 242 2.23 4.08 -24.17
C ILE A 242 3.10 2.97 -24.77
N THR A 243 4.01 3.34 -25.64
CA THR A 243 4.93 2.41 -26.32
C THR A 243 6.38 2.51 -25.82
N ASP A 244 6.77 3.69 -25.36
CA ASP A 244 8.12 4.04 -24.93
C ASP A 244 8.12 5.04 -23.75
N ASP A 245 9.30 5.45 -23.34
CA ASP A 245 9.46 6.37 -22.22
C ASP A 245 8.91 7.77 -22.50
N GLU A 246 8.95 8.25 -23.77
CA GLU A 246 8.45 9.59 -24.10
C GLU A 246 6.92 9.62 -24.06
N SER A 247 6.25 8.63 -24.65
CA SER A 247 4.79 8.49 -24.55
C SER A 247 4.32 8.28 -23.10
N ALA A 248 5.11 7.57 -22.29
CA ALA A 248 4.84 7.45 -20.84
C ALA A 248 4.94 8.81 -20.12
N LYS A 249 5.94 9.63 -20.45
CA LYS A 249 6.07 10.98 -19.90
C LYS A 249 4.94 11.90 -20.32
N GLU A 250 4.46 11.79 -21.57
CA GLU A 250 3.30 12.56 -22.04
C GLU A 250 2.02 12.17 -21.27
N ALA A 251 1.77 10.88 -21.12
CA ALA A 251 0.65 10.38 -20.32
C ALA A 251 0.73 10.88 -18.86
N ILE A 252 1.90 10.82 -18.24
CA ILE A 252 2.14 11.35 -16.89
C ILE A 252 1.83 12.85 -16.80
N ARG A 253 2.31 13.67 -17.73
CA ARG A 253 2.04 15.12 -17.73
C ARG A 253 0.54 15.39 -17.84
N TYR A 254 -0.16 14.65 -18.71
CA TYR A 254 -1.61 14.77 -18.82
C TYR A 254 -2.31 14.42 -17.50
N ILE A 255 -1.97 13.29 -16.88
CA ILE A 255 -2.54 12.86 -15.61
C ILE A 255 -2.24 13.90 -14.51
N SER A 256 -1.00 14.38 -14.45
CA SER A 256 -0.60 15.42 -13.48
C SER A 256 -1.36 16.74 -13.68
N SER A 257 -1.71 17.09 -14.94
CA SER A 257 -2.52 18.29 -15.23
C SER A 257 -3.93 18.26 -14.63
N LYS A 258 -4.42 17.08 -14.20
CA LYS A 258 -5.67 16.91 -13.46
C LYS A 258 -5.57 17.30 -11.97
N GLY A 259 -4.42 17.77 -11.52
CA GLY A 259 -4.20 18.23 -10.14
C GLY A 259 -3.39 17.26 -9.27
N ILE A 260 -2.96 16.12 -9.81
CA ILE A 260 -2.19 15.11 -9.09
C ILE A 260 -0.72 15.54 -9.03
N LYS A 261 -0.17 15.64 -7.81
CA LYS A 261 1.20 16.14 -7.60
C LYS A 261 2.27 15.14 -8.01
N THR A 262 2.03 13.85 -7.74
CA THR A 262 2.97 12.77 -7.98
C THR A 262 2.29 11.65 -8.76
N VAL A 263 2.85 11.26 -9.90
CA VAL A 263 2.38 10.12 -10.69
C VAL A 263 3.51 9.12 -10.84
N ILE A 264 3.22 7.84 -10.57
CA ILE A 264 4.20 6.75 -10.66
C ILE A 264 3.62 5.67 -11.58
N ILE A 265 4.11 5.54 -12.81
CA ILE A 265 3.74 4.43 -13.69
C ILE A 265 4.65 3.23 -13.40
N THR A 266 4.05 2.11 -12.99
CA THR A 266 4.76 0.83 -12.89
C THR A 266 4.79 0.15 -14.25
N MET A 267 6.01 -0.22 -14.73
CA MET A 267 6.24 -0.71 -16.09
C MET A 267 6.79 -2.15 -16.12
N GLY A 268 6.47 -2.94 -15.08
CA GLY A 268 6.91 -4.33 -14.96
C GLY A 268 8.44 -4.46 -15.05
N ALA A 269 8.94 -5.26 -16.00
CA ALA A 269 10.37 -5.49 -16.18
C ALA A 269 11.18 -4.23 -16.57
N LYS A 270 10.52 -3.14 -16.96
CA LYS A 270 11.18 -1.85 -17.23
C LYS A 270 11.36 -1.01 -15.95
N GLY A 271 10.70 -1.37 -14.83
CA GLY A 271 10.79 -0.67 -13.57
C GLY A 271 9.64 0.30 -13.34
N ALA A 272 9.93 1.51 -12.87
CA ALA A 272 8.94 2.55 -12.60
C ALA A 272 9.42 3.91 -13.11
N LEU A 273 8.49 4.69 -13.66
CA LEU A 273 8.71 6.08 -14.05
C LEU A 273 7.82 6.97 -13.18
N ALA A 274 8.44 7.85 -12.43
CA ALA A 274 7.75 8.80 -11.55
C ALA A 274 7.91 10.23 -12.02
N TYR A 275 6.97 11.09 -11.63
CA TYR A 275 6.99 12.52 -11.85
C TYR A 275 6.57 13.24 -10.58
N GLU A 276 7.40 14.13 -10.13
CA GLU A 276 7.18 14.97 -8.95
C GLU A 276 7.94 16.29 -9.11
N ASN A 277 7.37 17.41 -8.70
CA ASN A 277 8.01 18.72 -8.73
C ASN A 277 8.59 19.11 -10.10
N ASN A 278 7.91 18.75 -11.20
CA ASN A 278 8.32 18.95 -12.59
C ASN A 278 9.56 18.14 -13.03
N GLU A 279 9.96 17.14 -12.25
CA GLU A 279 11.08 16.27 -12.56
C GLU A 279 10.64 14.82 -12.79
N PHE A 280 11.28 14.14 -13.74
CA PHE A 280 11.08 12.71 -13.96
C PHE A 280 12.15 11.90 -13.24
N ILE A 281 11.72 10.84 -12.58
CA ILE A 281 12.57 9.89 -11.87
C ILE A 281 12.33 8.50 -12.47
N HIS A 282 13.33 7.95 -13.15
CA HIS A 282 13.26 6.57 -13.64
C HIS A 282 14.04 5.64 -12.72
N ILE A 283 13.38 4.60 -12.22
CA ILE A 283 13.96 3.53 -11.40
C ILE A 283 13.87 2.23 -12.20
N PRO A 284 15.00 1.68 -12.68
CA PRO A 284 14.99 0.42 -13.40
C PRO A 284 14.57 -0.74 -12.50
N ALA A 285 13.95 -1.76 -13.08
CA ALA A 285 13.58 -2.96 -12.35
C ALA A 285 14.81 -3.72 -11.83
N PHE A 286 14.68 -4.34 -10.67
CA PHE A 286 15.67 -5.30 -10.17
C PHE A 286 15.55 -6.59 -10.99
N LYS A 287 16.67 -7.05 -11.52
CA LYS A 287 16.72 -8.27 -12.33
C LYS A 287 16.56 -9.50 -11.45
N VAL A 288 15.47 -10.21 -11.63
CA VAL A 288 15.14 -11.46 -10.94
C VAL A 288 14.51 -12.44 -11.93
N GLU A 289 14.52 -13.72 -11.58
CA GLU A 289 13.76 -14.72 -12.31
C GLU A 289 12.32 -14.72 -11.78
N ALA A 290 11.40 -14.20 -12.59
CA ALA A 290 10.00 -14.11 -12.21
C ALA A 290 9.32 -15.47 -12.35
N VAL A 291 8.65 -15.91 -11.28
CA VAL A 291 7.85 -17.14 -11.20
C VAL A 291 6.36 -16.82 -11.35
N ASP A 292 5.91 -15.75 -10.65
CA ASP A 292 4.52 -15.30 -10.67
C ASP A 292 4.49 -13.78 -10.41
N THR A 293 3.78 -13.03 -11.25
CA THR A 293 3.68 -11.58 -11.12
C THR A 293 2.42 -11.12 -10.38
N THR A 294 1.62 -12.07 -9.86
CA THR A 294 0.42 -11.77 -9.06
C THR A 294 0.82 -10.98 -7.82
N ALA A 295 0.05 -9.95 -7.50
CA ALA A 295 0.27 -9.02 -6.38
C ALA A 295 1.62 -8.25 -6.40
N ALA A 296 2.39 -8.26 -7.51
CA ALA A 296 3.60 -7.45 -7.64
C ALA A 296 3.33 -5.95 -7.47
N GLY A 297 2.28 -5.45 -8.11
CA GLY A 297 1.81 -4.06 -7.97
C GLY A 297 1.32 -3.75 -6.56
N ASP A 298 0.63 -4.69 -5.92
CA ASP A 298 0.15 -4.53 -4.53
C ASP A 298 1.33 -4.48 -3.55
N THR A 299 2.33 -5.34 -3.75
CA THR A 299 3.57 -5.32 -2.96
C THR A 299 4.34 -4.02 -3.15
N PHE A 300 4.40 -3.50 -4.38
CA PHE A 300 4.98 -2.19 -4.66
C PHE A 300 4.23 -1.09 -3.90
N CYS A 301 2.90 -1.06 -3.96
CA CYS A 301 2.07 -0.06 -3.29
C CYS A 301 2.25 -0.12 -1.75
N GLY A 302 2.17 -1.30 -1.15
CA GLY A 302 2.41 -1.49 0.29
C GLY A 302 3.81 -1.04 0.71
N GLY A 303 4.84 -1.42 -0.05
CA GLY A 303 6.23 -1.02 0.19
C GLY A 303 6.44 0.50 0.07
N LEU A 304 5.81 1.14 -0.93
CA LEU A 304 5.86 2.59 -1.08
C LEU A 304 5.26 3.31 0.13
N CYS A 305 4.09 2.84 0.60
CA CYS A 305 3.45 3.41 1.79
C CYS A 305 4.35 3.31 3.03
N VAL A 306 4.98 2.15 3.26
CA VAL A 306 5.90 1.98 4.40
C VAL A 306 7.09 2.94 4.29
N ALA A 307 7.76 2.98 3.15
CA ALA A 307 8.93 3.83 2.96
C ALA A 307 8.61 5.33 3.11
N LEU A 308 7.47 5.78 2.57
CA LEU A 308 7.01 7.17 2.74
C LEU A 308 6.61 7.46 4.20
N SER A 309 5.97 6.52 4.89
CA SER A 309 5.60 6.68 6.30
C SER A 309 6.83 6.79 7.22
N GLU A 310 7.95 6.18 6.85
CA GLU A 310 9.24 6.32 7.50
C GLU A 310 9.96 7.64 7.17
N GLY A 311 9.39 8.46 6.28
CA GLY A 311 9.94 9.76 5.89
C GLY A 311 11.02 9.69 4.80
N LYS A 312 11.13 8.58 4.05
CA LYS A 312 12.00 8.50 2.87
C LYS A 312 11.49 9.45 1.78
N ASN A 313 12.42 10.03 1.01
CA ASN A 313 12.07 10.77 -0.19
C ASN A 313 11.46 9.83 -1.26
N LEU A 314 10.78 10.40 -2.26
CA LEU A 314 10.08 9.63 -3.27
C LEU A 314 10.98 8.61 -3.99
N LYS A 315 12.20 9.01 -4.38
CA LYS A 315 13.14 8.14 -5.08
C LYS A 315 13.51 6.92 -4.25
N ASP A 316 13.87 7.11 -3.00
CA ASP A 316 14.24 6.03 -2.09
C ASP A 316 13.03 5.14 -1.74
N ALA A 317 11.83 5.73 -1.64
CA ALA A 317 10.60 4.98 -1.44
C ALA A 317 10.27 4.09 -2.64
N ILE A 318 10.42 4.58 -3.88
CA ILE A 318 10.23 3.76 -5.09
C ILE A 318 11.27 2.65 -5.18
N ILE A 319 12.53 2.91 -4.83
CA ILE A 319 13.58 1.88 -4.79
C ILE A 319 13.23 0.78 -3.79
N PHE A 320 12.76 1.14 -2.59
CA PHE A 320 12.33 0.19 -1.56
C PHE A 320 11.14 -0.65 -2.06
N ALA A 321 10.11 -0.01 -2.58
CA ALA A 321 8.93 -0.65 -3.15
C ALA A 321 9.28 -1.61 -4.29
N SER A 322 10.17 -1.19 -5.22
CA SER A 322 10.64 -2.02 -6.32
C SER A 322 11.42 -3.25 -5.85
N LYS A 323 12.23 -3.13 -4.79
CA LYS A 323 12.91 -4.27 -4.16
C LYS A 323 11.91 -5.26 -3.56
N ALA A 324 10.94 -4.79 -2.80
CA ALA A 324 9.91 -5.64 -2.21
C ALA A 324 9.13 -6.40 -3.32
N SER A 325 8.67 -5.68 -4.35
CA SER A 325 7.99 -6.26 -5.49
C SER A 325 8.88 -7.26 -6.26
N SER A 326 10.18 -7.00 -6.39
CA SER A 326 11.09 -7.93 -7.05
C SER A 326 11.26 -9.25 -6.29
N ILE A 327 11.12 -9.23 -4.97
CA ILE A 327 11.14 -10.45 -4.14
C ILE A 327 9.83 -11.22 -4.32
N SER A 328 8.66 -10.54 -4.28
CA SER A 328 7.37 -11.21 -4.41
C SER A 328 7.25 -11.97 -5.72
N VAL A 329 7.68 -11.42 -6.85
CA VAL A 329 7.58 -12.10 -8.17
C VAL A 329 8.44 -13.36 -8.29
N THR A 330 9.35 -13.63 -7.38
CA THR A 330 10.13 -14.89 -7.35
C THR A 330 9.38 -16.06 -6.70
N ARG A 331 8.15 -15.82 -6.20
CA ARG A 331 7.34 -16.80 -5.47
C ARG A 331 5.97 -16.94 -6.13
N MET A 332 5.33 -18.09 -5.93
CA MET A 332 3.99 -18.36 -6.44
C MET A 332 2.90 -17.78 -5.54
N GLY A 333 1.84 -17.26 -6.15
CA GLY A 333 0.59 -16.87 -5.49
C GLY A 333 0.50 -15.37 -5.17
N ALA A 334 -0.67 -14.91 -4.72
CA ALA A 334 -0.94 -13.52 -4.34
C ALA A 334 -0.31 -13.19 -2.97
N GLN A 335 -1.07 -13.22 -1.89
CA GLN A 335 -0.55 -12.88 -0.55
C GLN A 335 0.53 -13.84 -0.05
N VAL A 336 0.57 -15.08 -0.55
CA VAL A 336 1.60 -16.06 -0.17
C VAL A 336 2.98 -15.64 -0.70
N SER A 337 3.03 -14.90 -1.79
CA SER A 337 4.29 -14.44 -2.42
C SER A 337 4.89 -13.21 -1.74
N ILE A 338 4.09 -12.42 -1.04
CA ILE A 338 4.47 -11.16 -0.39
C ILE A 338 5.42 -11.39 0.78
#